data_03fff693f6bd33b9e9a4b030444eb728
#
_entry.id   03fff693f6bd33b9e9a4b030444eb728
#
_cell.length_a   1.000
_cell.length_b   1.000
_cell.length_c   1.000
_cell.angle_alpha   90.00
_cell.angle_beta   90.00
_cell.angle_gamma   90.00
#
_symmetry.space_group_name_H-M   'P 1'
#
loop_
_entity.id
_entity.type
_entity.pdbx_description
1 polymer ?
#
loop_
_entity_poly.entity_id
_entity_poly.type
_entity_poly.pdbx_seq_one_letter_code
_entity_poly.pdbx_strand_id
1 'polypeptide(L)'
;FLFFVATPFEWLLYFIILITGVSRLFERWSSEQKWPILGNAMYVFWLSFLLFILQFPLNYYKYTLSKSYGISTQHFSSWLKDNVIDFWISFGISVLIVSVLYWLIKKSPKRWWLYAWALTVPFSIFLMFIQPVVIDPIYNDFSPLKDKALETKILSLADLADIPSEHVYEVNMSEKTNALNAYVTGIGDNSRIVLWDTTLNRLSDDEILF
;
A
#
# COMPACT_ATOMS: atom_id res chain seq x y z
N PHE A 1 10.20 1.04 -19.01
CA PHE A 1 11.58 0.56 -18.72
C PHE A 1 11.70 0.02 -17.29
N LEU A 2 11.39 0.80 -16.26
CA LEU A 2 11.56 0.38 -14.86
C LEU A 2 10.79 -0.90 -14.52
N PHE A 3 9.58 -1.10 -15.06
CA PHE A 3 8.82 -2.32 -14.89
C PHE A 3 9.58 -3.56 -15.42
N PHE A 4 10.16 -3.46 -16.61
CA PHE A 4 10.92 -4.57 -17.24
C PHE A 4 12.24 -4.89 -16.52
N VAL A 5 12.75 -3.99 -15.68
CA VAL A 5 13.95 -4.23 -14.87
C VAL A 5 13.57 -4.70 -13.47
N ALA A 6 12.59 -4.06 -12.83
CA ALA A 6 12.22 -4.33 -11.46
C ALA A 6 11.61 -5.74 -11.29
N THR A 7 10.69 -6.12 -12.18
CA THR A 7 10.02 -7.42 -12.06
C THR A 7 11.00 -8.61 -12.21
N PRO A 8 11.86 -8.69 -13.24
CA PRO A 8 12.86 -9.75 -13.32
C PRO A 8 13.85 -9.74 -12.14
N PHE A 9 14.21 -8.56 -11.64
CA PHE A 9 15.09 -8.43 -10.48
C PHE A 9 14.44 -9.04 -9.22
N GLU A 10 13.17 -8.76 -8.96
CA GLU A 10 12.42 -9.35 -7.84
C GLU A 10 12.35 -10.89 -7.96
N TRP A 11 12.02 -11.41 -9.13
CA TRP A 11 11.99 -12.84 -9.37
C TRP A 11 13.37 -13.49 -9.16
N LEU A 12 14.44 -12.82 -9.59
CA LEU A 12 15.81 -13.27 -9.39
C LEU A 12 16.17 -13.33 -7.90
N LEU A 13 15.76 -12.33 -7.10
CA LEU A 13 15.98 -12.33 -5.66
C LEU A 13 15.28 -13.51 -4.98
N TYR A 14 14.00 -13.78 -5.30
CA TYR A 14 13.29 -14.94 -4.76
C TYR A 14 13.96 -16.25 -5.16
N PHE A 15 14.40 -16.36 -6.40
CA PHE A 15 15.12 -17.53 -6.88
C PHE A 15 16.44 -17.74 -6.13
N ILE A 16 17.25 -16.69 -5.93
CA ILE A 16 18.48 -16.74 -5.16
C ILE A 16 18.21 -17.19 -3.71
N ILE A 17 17.20 -16.62 -3.06
CA ILE A 17 16.81 -16.99 -1.69
C ILE A 17 16.45 -18.48 -1.59
N LEU A 18 15.76 -19.01 -2.59
CA LEU A 18 15.38 -20.42 -2.65
C LEU A 18 16.60 -21.34 -2.82
N ILE A 19 17.49 -21.06 -3.78
CA ILE A 19 18.64 -21.94 -4.09
C ILE A 19 19.74 -21.87 -3.03
N THR A 20 19.94 -20.73 -2.39
CA THR A 20 20.96 -20.55 -1.34
C THR A 20 20.59 -21.21 -0.01
N GLY A 21 19.32 -21.57 0.17
CA GLY A 21 18.84 -22.18 1.41
C GLY A 21 18.74 -21.19 2.59
N VAL A 22 18.85 -19.88 2.36
CA VAL A 22 18.66 -18.83 3.40
C VAL A 22 17.28 -18.94 4.05
N SER A 23 16.26 -19.29 3.26
CA SER A 23 14.92 -19.55 3.78
C SER A 23 14.89 -20.65 4.85
N ARG A 24 15.70 -21.72 4.71
CA ARG A 24 15.83 -22.78 5.73
C ARG A 24 16.53 -22.31 7.01
N LEU A 25 17.45 -21.35 6.88
CA LEU A 25 18.08 -20.73 8.05
C LEU A 25 17.04 -19.94 8.87
N PHE A 26 16.20 -19.16 8.21
CA PHE A 26 15.12 -18.42 8.86
C PHE A 26 14.07 -19.35 9.49
N GLU A 27 13.74 -20.45 8.81
CA GLU A 27 12.87 -21.50 9.35
C GLU A 27 13.44 -22.08 10.66
N ARG A 28 14.74 -22.42 10.70
CA ARG A 28 15.39 -22.94 11.93
C ARG A 28 15.32 -21.95 13.08
N TRP A 29 15.62 -20.66 12.84
CA TRP A 29 15.55 -19.61 13.87
C TRP A 29 14.12 -19.40 14.39
N SER A 30 13.13 -19.64 13.54
CA SER A 30 11.72 -19.43 13.83
C SER A 30 11.05 -20.64 14.48
N SER A 31 11.56 -21.86 14.24
CA SER A 31 10.97 -23.12 14.72
C SER A 31 11.11 -23.35 16.24
N GLU A 32 12.04 -22.66 16.91
CA GLU A 32 12.28 -22.78 18.36
C GLU A 32 11.20 -22.07 19.20
N GLN A 33 10.27 -21.36 18.56
CA GLN A 33 9.25 -20.59 19.26
C GLN A 33 8.11 -21.47 19.81
N LYS A 34 7.76 -21.25 21.08
CA LYS A 34 6.65 -21.97 21.73
C LYS A 34 5.28 -21.68 21.07
N TRP A 35 5.11 -20.46 20.55
CA TRP A 35 3.87 -19.99 19.97
C TRP A 35 3.96 -20.00 18.43
N PRO A 36 3.10 -20.74 17.72
CA PRO A 36 3.15 -20.83 16.26
C PRO A 36 3.10 -19.46 15.56
N ILE A 37 2.28 -18.54 16.10
CA ILE A 37 2.16 -17.19 15.54
C ILE A 37 3.48 -16.39 15.66
N LEU A 38 4.22 -16.59 16.75
CA LEU A 38 5.51 -15.95 16.95
C LEU A 38 6.58 -16.53 16.00
N GLY A 39 6.56 -17.84 15.79
CA GLY A 39 7.42 -18.49 14.78
C GLY A 39 7.12 -17.95 13.37
N ASN A 40 5.83 -17.90 12.99
CA ASN A 40 5.44 -17.30 11.71
C ASN A 40 5.91 -15.85 11.58
N ALA A 41 5.70 -15.04 12.63
CA ALA A 41 6.12 -13.64 12.64
C ALA A 41 7.64 -13.49 12.51
N MET A 42 8.43 -14.31 13.20
CA MET A 42 9.90 -14.28 13.08
C MET A 42 10.37 -14.68 11.68
N TYR A 43 9.78 -15.72 11.10
CA TYR A 43 10.11 -16.13 9.73
C TYR A 43 9.79 -15.02 8.72
N VAL A 44 8.58 -14.47 8.79
CA VAL A 44 8.14 -13.37 7.93
C VAL A 44 9.02 -12.14 8.12
N PHE A 45 9.40 -11.82 9.37
CA PHE A 45 10.30 -10.71 9.66
C PHE A 45 11.65 -10.86 8.95
N TRP A 46 12.34 -11.98 9.14
CA TRP A 46 13.67 -12.19 8.54
C TRP A 46 13.62 -12.19 7.02
N LEU A 47 12.59 -12.81 6.44
CA LEU A 47 12.42 -12.83 4.99
C LEU A 47 12.12 -11.44 4.44
N SER A 48 11.17 -10.72 5.03
CA SER A 48 10.80 -9.36 4.62
C SER A 48 11.94 -8.37 4.82
N PHE A 49 12.69 -8.49 5.92
CA PHE A 49 13.84 -7.63 6.21
C PHE A 49 14.98 -7.87 5.21
N LEU A 50 15.28 -9.12 4.88
CA LEU A 50 16.25 -9.43 3.84
C LEU A 50 15.83 -8.83 2.49
N LEU A 51 14.58 -9.02 2.08
CA LEU A 51 14.04 -8.46 0.84
C LEU A 51 14.07 -6.93 0.84
N PHE A 52 13.73 -6.29 1.95
CA PHE A 52 13.80 -4.84 2.10
C PHE A 52 15.23 -4.32 1.84
N ILE A 53 16.24 -4.96 2.43
CA ILE A 53 17.65 -4.60 2.23
C ILE A 53 18.09 -4.82 0.78
N LEU A 54 17.74 -5.97 0.19
CA LEU A 54 18.16 -6.31 -1.17
C LEU A 54 17.46 -5.45 -2.25
N GLN A 55 16.23 -5.02 -2.00
CA GLN A 55 15.48 -4.14 -2.91
C GLN A 55 15.83 -2.66 -2.73
N PHE A 56 16.42 -2.28 -1.60
CA PHE A 56 16.73 -0.88 -1.29
C PHE A 56 17.54 -0.16 -2.38
N PRO A 57 18.62 -0.73 -2.97
CA PRO A 57 19.37 -0.05 -4.03
C PRO A 57 18.51 0.26 -5.26
N LEU A 58 17.63 -0.66 -5.65
CA LEU A 58 16.73 -0.46 -6.79
C LEU A 58 15.67 0.60 -6.49
N ASN A 59 15.10 0.58 -5.28
CA ASN A 59 14.12 1.58 -4.84
C ASN A 59 14.75 2.97 -4.72
N TYR A 60 15.98 3.05 -4.24
CA TYR A 60 16.73 4.31 -4.21
C TYR A 60 17.01 4.84 -5.62
N TYR A 61 17.38 3.97 -6.56
CA TYR A 61 17.55 4.34 -7.97
C TYR A 61 16.24 4.85 -8.56
N LYS A 62 15.09 4.19 -8.32
CA LYS A 62 13.77 4.66 -8.75
C LYS A 62 13.46 6.06 -8.19
N TYR A 63 13.75 6.30 -6.91
CA TYR A 63 13.56 7.58 -6.24
C TYR A 63 14.41 8.68 -6.89
N THR A 64 15.72 8.45 -7.09
CA THR A 64 16.62 9.43 -7.71
C THR A 64 16.25 9.73 -9.16
N LEU A 65 15.84 8.70 -9.90
CA LEU A 65 15.36 8.85 -11.27
C LEU A 65 14.08 9.69 -11.32
N SER A 66 13.08 9.38 -10.48
CA SER A 66 11.84 10.16 -10.39
C SER A 66 12.12 11.63 -10.06
N LYS A 67 13.12 11.88 -9.21
CA LYS A 67 13.55 13.21 -8.83
C LYS A 67 14.24 13.94 -9.99
N SER A 68 15.09 13.24 -10.76
CA SER A 68 15.79 13.83 -11.91
C SER A 68 14.84 14.25 -13.05
N TYR A 69 13.69 13.57 -13.18
CA TYR A 69 12.63 13.95 -14.12
C TYR A 69 11.63 14.98 -13.56
N GLY A 70 11.85 15.48 -12.35
CA GLY A 70 10.96 16.45 -11.71
C GLY A 70 9.58 15.88 -11.32
N ILE A 71 9.42 14.55 -11.30
CA ILE A 71 8.20 13.90 -10.88
C ILE A 71 8.09 13.93 -9.36
N SER A 72 9.14 13.53 -8.64
CA SER A 72 9.18 13.55 -7.19
C SER A 72 9.75 14.85 -6.65
N THR A 73 9.05 15.46 -5.70
CA THR A 73 9.52 16.61 -4.88
C THR A 73 10.05 16.14 -3.53
N GLN A 74 9.79 14.87 -3.17
CA GLN A 74 10.00 14.31 -1.85
C GLN A 74 11.45 14.41 -1.36
N HIS A 75 11.64 14.84 -0.11
CA HIS A 75 12.96 14.79 0.54
C HIS A 75 13.35 13.34 0.87
N PHE A 76 14.65 13.05 0.86
CA PHE A 76 15.14 11.69 1.14
C PHE A 76 14.68 11.14 2.50
N SER A 77 14.66 11.98 3.53
CA SER A 77 14.18 11.58 4.87
C SER A 77 12.71 11.19 4.89
N SER A 78 11.86 11.93 4.17
CA SER A 78 10.43 11.62 4.01
C SER A 78 10.24 10.33 3.20
N TRP A 79 10.98 10.17 2.09
CA TRP A 79 10.96 8.95 1.30
C TRP A 79 11.41 7.71 2.11
N LEU A 80 12.48 7.84 2.90
CA LEU A 80 12.96 6.75 3.76
C LEU A 80 11.95 6.41 4.86
N LYS A 81 11.33 7.44 5.47
CA LYS A 81 10.24 7.25 6.46
C LYS A 81 9.09 6.44 5.85
N ASP A 82 8.65 6.82 4.65
CA ASP A 82 7.56 6.11 3.97
C ASP A 82 7.92 4.64 3.70
N ASN A 83 9.15 4.36 3.22
CA ASN A 83 9.61 2.98 3.00
C ASN A 83 9.67 2.15 4.30
N VAL A 84 10.03 2.76 5.42
CA VAL A 84 10.04 2.08 6.74
C VAL A 84 8.60 1.82 7.21
N ILE A 85 7.69 2.76 7.01
CA ILE A 85 6.26 2.57 7.30
C ILE A 85 5.69 1.44 6.44
N ASP A 86 5.96 1.44 5.13
CA ASP A 86 5.56 0.36 4.21
C ASP A 86 6.05 -1.01 4.67
N PHE A 87 7.30 -1.08 5.12
CA PHE A 87 7.86 -2.32 5.66
C PHE A 87 7.03 -2.85 6.84
N TRP A 88 6.71 -2.00 7.83
CA TRP A 88 5.98 -2.43 9.02
C TRP A 88 4.52 -2.78 8.75
N ILE A 89 3.84 -2.03 7.88
CA ILE A 89 2.45 -2.32 7.48
C ILE A 89 2.41 -3.64 6.70
N SER A 90 3.29 -3.79 5.71
CA SER A 90 3.39 -5.02 4.89
C SER A 90 3.78 -6.22 5.74
N PHE A 91 4.67 -6.06 6.71
CA PHE A 91 5.04 -7.09 7.68
C PHE A 91 3.83 -7.53 8.51
N GLY A 92 3.07 -6.60 9.08
CA GLY A 92 1.88 -6.90 9.87
C GLY A 92 0.81 -7.67 9.08
N ILE A 93 0.51 -7.20 7.87
CA ILE A 93 -0.43 -7.85 6.95
C ILE A 93 0.08 -9.25 6.56
N SER A 94 1.37 -9.39 6.26
CA SER A 94 1.98 -10.68 5.88
C SER A 94 1.94 -11.69 7.03
N VAL A 95 2.22 -11.27 8.27
CA VAL A 95 2.10 -12.15 9.45
C VAL A 95 0.68 -12.65 9.62
N LEU A 96 -0.32 -11.78 9.44
CA LEU A 96 -1.72 -12.15 9.50
C LEU A 96 -2.06 -13.20 8.42
N ILE A 97 -1.73 -12.91 7.16
CA ILE A 97 -2.01 -13.81 6.02
C ILE A 97 -1.33 -15.16 6.23
N VAL A 98 -0.03 -15.18 6.53
CA VAL A 98 0.74 -16.41 6.72
C VAL A 98 0.19 -17.22 7.88
N SER A 99 -0.14 -16.58 9.01
CA SER A 99 -0.68 -17.27 10.18
C SER A 99 -2.05 -17.89 9.91
N VAL A 100 -2.93 -17.19 9.19
CA VAL A 100 -4.23 -17.71 8.76
C VAL A 100 -4.04 -18.88 7.78
N LEU A 101 -3.16 -18.77 6.81
CA LEU A 101 -2.89 -19.83 5.84
C LEU A 101 -2.37 -21.11 6.53
N TYR A 102 -1.38 -20.98 7.42
CA TYR A 102 -0.87 -22.15 8.16
C TYR A 102 -1.93 -22.76 9.09
N TRP A 103 -2.77 -21.92 9.71
CA TRP A 103 -3.90 -22.41 10.50
C TRP A 103 -4.90 -23.19 9.64
N LEU A 104 -5.25 -22.70 8.45
CA LEU A 104 -6.13 -23.37 7.50
C LEU A 104 -5.54 -24.70 7.00
N ILE A 105 -4.26 -24.72 6.63
CA ILE A 105 -3.54 -25.92 6.19
C ILE A 105 -3.59 -26.99 7.29
N LYS A 106 -3.33 -26.58 8.53
CA LYS A 106 -3.36 -27.50 9.69
C LYS A 106 -4.77 -28.01 10.01
N LYS A 107 -5.78 -27.14 9.92
CA LYS A 107 -7.18 -27.45 10.21
C LYS A 107 -7.85 -28.28 9.12
N SER A 108 -7.53 -28.03 7.86
CA SER A 108 -8.15 -28.68 6.70
C SER A 108 -7.14 -28.95 5.58
N PRO A 109 -6.25 -29.96 5.73
CA PRO A 109 -5.13 -30.21 4.79
C PRO A 109 -5.57 -30.43 3.33
N LYS A 110 -6.79 -30.94 3.11
CA LYS A 110 -7.30 -31.23 1.76
C LYS A 110 -8.04 -30.05 1.11
N ARG A 111 -8.59 -29.11 1.91
CA ARG A 111 -9.49 -28.04 1.43
C ARG A 111 -9.04 -26.64 1.85
N TRP A 112 -7.82 -26.48 2.40
CA TRP A 112 -7.32 -25.21 2.89
C TRP A 112 -7.37 -24.10 1.81
N TRP A 113 -7.07 -24.46 0.56
CA TRP A 113 -7.06 -23.55 -0.56
C TRP A 113 -8.45 -22.95 -0.86
N LEU A 114 -9.51 -23.76 -0.69
CA LEU A 114 -10.89 -23.29 -0.88
C LEU A 114 -11.28 -22.28 0.21
N TYR A 115 -10.91 -22.56 1.47
CA TYR A 115 -11.17 -21.64 2.57
C TYR A 115 -10.31 -20.38 2.47
N ALA A 116 -9.04 -20.50 2.06
CA ALA A 116 -8.17 -19.36 1.80
C ALA A 116 -8.77 -18.46 0.71
N TRP A 117 -9.21 -19.05 -0.41
CA TRP A 117 -9.90 -18.33 -1.48
C TRP A 117 -11.16 -17.62 -0.97
N ALA A 118 -12.03 -18.32 -0.23
CA ALA A 118 -13.24 -17.75 0.32
C ALA A 118 -12.97 -16.57 1.29
N LEU A 119 -11.86 -16.62 2.05
CA LEU A 119 -11.45 -15.54 2.94
C LEU A 119 -10.85 -14.34 2.20
N THR A 120 -10.41 -14.49 0.95
CA THR A 120 -9.86 -13.37 0.17
C THR A 120 -10.89 -12.25 0.00
N VAL A 121 -12.17 -12.58 -0.23
CA VAL A 121 -13.25 -11.60 -0.42
C VAL A 121 -13.46 -10.73 0.83
N PRO A 122 -13.79 -11.29 2.02
CA PRO A 122 -13.96 -10.45 3.21
C PRO A 122 -12.69 -9.73 3.62
N PHE A 123 -11.51 -10.30 3.37
CA PHE A 123 -10.24 -9.64 3.64
C PHE A 123 -10.00 -8.43 2.71
N SER A 124 -10.33 -8.57 1.41
CA SER A 124 -10.24 -7.45 0.47
C SER A 124 -11.20 -6.31 0.87
N ILE A 125 -12.44 -6.65 1.22
CA ILE A 125 -13.42 -5.67 1.72
C ILE A 125 -12.88 -4.97 2.97
N PHE A 126 -12.34 -5.72 3.92
CA PHE A 126 -11.72 -5.18 5.14
C PHE A 126 -10.59 -4.19 4.81
N LEU A 127 -9.70 -4.53 3.86
CA LEU A 127 -8.63 -3.62 3.43
C LEU A 127 -9.19 -2.35 2.77
N MET A 128 -10.24 -2.46 1.95
CA MET A 128 -10.89 -1.31 1.31
C MET A 128 -11.50 -0.34 2.33
N PHE A 129 -11.97 -0.85 3.49
CA PHE A 129 -12.43 0.00 4.60
C PHE A 129 -11.28 0.62 5.38
N ILE A 130 -10.25 -0.17 5.68
CA ILE A 130 -9.13 0.25 6.53
C ILE A 130 -8.21 1.23 5.81
N GLN A 131 -8.01 1.05 4.51
CA GLN A 131 -7.06 1.84 3.75
C GLN A 131 -7.30 3.34 3.89
N PRO A 132 -8.48 3.92 3.54
CA PRO A 132 -8.69 5.35 3.59
C PRO A 132 -8.75 5.94 5.01
N VAL A 133 -9.09 5.13 6.02
CA VAL A 133 -9.33 5.60 7.38
C VAL A 133 -8.09 5.46 8.26
N VAL A 134 -7.30 4.42 8.06
CA VAL A 134 -6.16 4.09 8.93
C VAL A 134 -4.83 4.17 8.18
N ILE A 135 -4.73 3.57 6.99
CA ILE A 135 -3.45 3.45 6.29
C ILE A 135 -3.05 4.77 5.64
N ASP A 136 -3.92 5.36 4.82
CA ASP A 136 -3.61 6.60 4.08
C ASP A 136 -3.19 7.76 4.99
N PRO A 137 -3.84 8.01 6.17
CA PRO A 137 -3.43 9.09 7.07
C PRO A 137 -2.06 8.90 7.74
N ILE A 138 -1.49 7.68 7.69
CA ILE A 138 -0.12 7.45 8.19
C ILE A 138 0.92 8.07 7.25
N TYR A 139 0.59 8.15 5.96
CA TYR A 139 1.49 8.64 4.92
C TYR A 139 1.32 10.12 4.58
N ASN A 140 0.09 10.63 4.64
CA ASN A 140 -0.25 11.97 4.16
C ASN A 140 -1.30 12.61 5.06
N ASP A 141 -1.32 13.94 5.09
CA ASP A 141 -2.33 14.71 5.80
C ASP A 141 -3.53 14.94 4.89
N PHE A 142 -4.71 14.55 5.38
CA PHE A 142 -6.00 14.75 4.72
C PHE A 142 -6.79 15.82 5.45
N SER A 143 -7.36 16.76 4.72
CA SER A 143 -8.25 17.78 5.27
C SER A 143 -9.50 17.94 4.39
N PRO A 144 -10.65 18.35 4.96
CA PRO A 144 -11.81 18.69 4.13
C PRO A 144 -11.44 19.77 3.10
N LEU A 145 -11.99 19.66 1.89
CA LEU A 145 -11.74 20.64 0.82
C LEU A 145 -12.09 22.04 1.31
N LYS A 146 -11.15 22.98 1.15
CA LYS A 146 -11.31 24.36 1.61
C LYS A 146 -12.29 25.15 0.76
N ASP A 147 -12.25 24.95 -0.57
CA ASP A 147 -13.17 25.58 -1.50
C ASP A 147 -14.55 24.90 -1.48
N LYS A 148 -15.49 25.51 -0.77
CA LYS A 148 -16.84 24.97 -0.63
C LYS A 148 -17.69 25.12 -1.89
N ALA A 149 -17.36 26.06 -2.77
CA ALA A 149 -18.04 26.21 -4.05
C ALA A 149 -17.66 25.07 -5.00
N LEU A 150 -16.36 24.75 -5.06
CA LEU A 150 -15.86 23.60 -5.82
C LEU A 150 -16.37 22.27 -5.22
N GLU A 151 -16.37 22.12 -3.90
CA GLU A 151 -16.91 20.93 -3.22
C GLU A 151 -18.36 20.67 -3.64
N THR A 152 -19.21 21.70 -3.63
CA THR A 152 -20.62 21.58 -4.02
C THR A 152 -20.77 21.12 -5.48
N LYS A 153 -19.97 21.65 -6.39
CA LYS A 153 -19.95 21.24 -7.79
C LYS A 153 -19.55 19.77 -7.97
N ILE A 154 -18.48 19.36 -7.26
CA ILE A 154 -17.96 17.97 -7.31
C ILE A 154 -19.01 17.00 -6.77
N LEU A 155 -19.63 17.31 -5.62
CA LEU A 155 -20.67 16.45 -5.05
C LEU A 155 -21.91 16.35 -5.95
N SER A 156 -22.29 17.44 -6.63
CA SER A 156 -23.40 17.39 -7.60
C SER A 156 -23.09 16.49 -8.81
N LEU A 157 -21.84 16.44 -9.26
CA LEU A 157 -21.40 15.50 -10.30
C LEU A 157 -21.34 14.05 -9.79
N ALA A 158 -20.91 13.86 -8.55
CA ALA A 158 -20.89 12.55 -7.90
C ALA A 158 -22.31 11.97 -7.80
N ASP A 159 -23.29 12.79 -7.40
CA ASP A 159 -24.70 12.40 -7.34
C ASP A 159 -25.25 12.01 -8.72
N LEU A 160 -24.90 12.75 -9.78
CA LEU A 160 -25.29 12.41 -11.16
C LEU A 160 -24.66 11.10 -11.64
N ALA A 161 -23.52 10.72 -11.09
CA ALA A 161 -22.79 9.50 -11.42
C ALA A 161 -23.11 8.31 -10.48
N ASP A 162 -24.11 8.45 -9.59
CA ASP A 162 -24.45 7.48 -8.54
C ASP A 162 -23.25 7.08 -7.66
N ILE A 163 -22.33 8.03 -7.42
CA ILE A 163 -21.19 7.84 -6.51
C ILE A 163 -21.62 8.25 -5.09
N PRO A 164 -21.73 7.32 -4.15
CA PRO A 164 -22.17 7.63 -2.78
C PRO A 164 -21.05 8.30 -1.99
N SER A 165 -20.84 9.59 -2.17
CA SER A 165 -19.82 10.34 -1.45
C SER A 165 -20.43 11.64 -0.90
N GLU A 166 -20.32 11.82 0.42
CA GLU A 166 -20.81 13.01 1.11
C GLU A 166 -19.69 14.03 1.38
N HIS A 167 -18.42 13.64 1.16
CA HIS A 167 -17.26 14.44 1.53
C HIS A 167 -16.20 14.47 0.43
N VAL A 168 -15.64 15.67 0.24
CA VAL A 168 -14.47 15.90 -0.60
C VAL A 168 -13.29 16.31 0.29
N TYR A 169 -12.17 15.62 0.11
CA TYR A 169 -10.93 15.88 0.84
C TYR A 169 -9.84 16.41 -0.08
N GLU A 170 -8.97 17.23 0.46
CA GLU A 170 -7.67 17.56 -0.13
C GLU A 170 -6.57 16.81 0.61
N VAL A 171 -5.49 16.44 -0.10
CA VAL A 171 -4.32 15.77 0.46
C VAL A 171 -3.04 16.46 0.00
N ASN A 172 -2.07 16.61 0.91
CA ASN A 172 -0.81 17.35 0.71
C ASN A 172 0.24 16.59 -0.14
N MET A 173 -0.11 16.22 -1.36
CA MET A 173 0.77 15.46 -2.25
C MET A 173 1.92 16.29 -2.86
N SER A 174 1.83 17.62 -2.86
CA SER A 174 2.90 18.52 -3.33
C SER A 174 4.22 18.34 -2.59
N GLU A 175 4.19 17.85 -1.35
CA GLU A 175 5.40 17.49 -0.61
C GLU A 175 6.14 16.27 -1.17
N LYS A 176 5.45 15.43 -1.97
CA LYS A 176 5.97 14.15 -2.47
C LYS A 176 6.09 14.09 -3.99
N THR A 177 5.19 14.78 -4.70
CA THR A 177 5.12 14.66 -6.16
C THR A 177 4.61 15.93 -6.82
N ASN A 178 5.00 16.11 -8.09
CA ASN A 178 4.41 17.09 -9.01
C ASN A 178 3.27 16.52 -9.86
N ALA A 179 2.96 15.24 -9.74
CA ALA A 179 1.85 14.61 -10.48
C ALA A 179 0.50 15.19 -10.05
N LEU A 180 -0.45 15.21 -10.98
CA LEU A 180 -1.84 15.58 -10.73
C LEU A 180 -2.67 14.31 -10.57
N ASN A 181 -3.56 14.28 -9.58
CA ASN A 181 -4.48 13.16 -9.41
C ASN A 181 -5.71 13.56 -8.59
N ALA A 182 -6.80 12.84 -8.84
CA ALA A 182 -7.99 12.80 -8.02
C ALA A 182 -8.53 11.35 -8.03
N TYR A 183 -9.15 10.92 -6.96
CA TYR A 183 -9.67 9.55 -6.87
C TYR A 183 -10.84 9.45 -5.91
N VAL A 184 -11.64 8.41 -6.09
CA VAL A 184 -12.68 8.00 -5.15
C VAL A 184 -12.19 6.78 -4.40
N THR A 185 -12.37 6.75 -3.09
CA THR A 185 -11.96 5.63 -2.23
C THR A 185 -12.97 5.40 -1.12
N GLY A 186 -12.94 4.22 -0.51
CA GLY A 186 -13.89 3.81 0.51
C GLY A 186 -15.08 3.05 -0.06
N ILE A 187 -15.98 2.61 0.81
CA ILE A 187 -17.21 1.87 0.46
C ILE A 187 -18.34 2.36 1.36
N GLY A 188 -19.54 2.56 0.78
CA GLY A 188 -20.72 3.02 1.51
C GLY A 188 -20.46 4.35 2.20
N ASP A 189 -20.82 4.48 3.48
CA ASP A 189 -20.69 5.74 4.26
C ASP A 189 -19.24 6.21 4.44
N ASN A 190 -18.23 5.36 4.15
CA ASN A 190 -16.82 5.76 4.16
C ASN A 190 -16.31 6.19 2.78
N SER A 191 -17.18 6.26 1.77
CA SER A 191 -16.83 6.73 0.42
C SER A 191 -16.48 8.21 0.47
N ARG A 192 -15.35 8.57 -0.14
CA ARG A 192 -14.89 9.95 -0.21
C ARG A 192 -14.15 10.23 -1.51
N ILE A 193 -14.30 11.45 -1.99
CA ILE A 193 -13.54 11.96 -3.13
C ILE A 193 -12.30 12.66 -2.58
N VAL A 194 -11.14 12.38 -3.15
CA VAL A 194 -9.88 12.97 -2.72
C VAL A 194 -9.22 13.67 -3.90
N LEU A 195 -8.89 14.94 -3.71
CA LEU A 195 -8.13 15.76 -4.66
C LEU A 195 -6.72 15.98 -4.12
N TRP A 196 -5.73 15.84 -4.98
CA TRP A 196 -4.38 16.24 -4.62
C TRP A 196 -4.25 17.76 -4.65
N ASP A 197 -3.54 18.34 -3.70
CA ASP A 197 -3.27 19.79 -3.67
C ASP A 197 -2.51 20.24 -4.93
N THR A 198 -1.72 19.39 -5.54
CA THR A 198 -1.09 19.63 -6.85
C THR A 198 -2.12 19.84 -7.96
N THR A 199 -3.23 19.12 -7.94
CA THR A 199 -4.35 19.26 -8.89
C THR A 199 -5.07 20.60 -8.65
N LEU A 200 -5.42 20.87 -7.40
CA LEU A 200 -6.08 22.13 -6.99
C LEU A 200 -5.26 23.37 -7.31
N ASN A 201 -3.93 23.29 -7.23
CA ASN A 201 -3.02 24.42 -7.48
C ASN A 201 -2.72 24.68 -8.95
N ARG A 202 -2.97 23.71 -9.85
CA ARG A 202 -2.55 23.80 -11.26
C ARG A 202 -3.68 23.81 -12.26
N LEU A 203 -4.84 23.27 -11.90
CA LEU A 203 -6.02 23.21 -12.75
C LEU A 203 -7.06 24.26 -12.31
N SER A 204 -7.80 24.79 -13.28
CA SER A 204 -9.02 25.56 -13.01
C SER A 204 -10.15 24.66 -12.56
N ASP A 205 -11.19 25.23 -11.91
CA ASP A 205 -12.39 24.49 -11.52
C ASP A 205 -12.98 23.70 -12.69
N ASP A 206 -13.07 24.30 -13.87
CA ASP A 206 -13.65 23.65 -15.04
C ASP A 206 -12.83 22.45 -15.51
N GLU A 207 -11.50 22.51 -15.39
CA GLU A 207 -10.61 21.38 -15.71
C GLU A 207 -10.68 20.26 -14.66
N ILE A 208 -10.94 20.61 -13.39
CA ILE A 208 -11.14 19.62 -12.31
C ILE A 208 -12.48 18.90 -12.47
N LEU A 209 -13.49 19.58 -12.97
CA LEU A 209 -14.86 19.06 -13.14
C LEU A 209 -15.05 18.27 -14.44
N PHE A 210 -14.11 18.37 -15.40
CA PHE A 210 -14.13 17.65 -16.68
C PHE A 210 -13.64 16.21 -16.53
#